data_a47ded75974ca011230f30c924bf5bf9
#
_entry.id   a47ded75974ca011230f30c924bf5bf9
#
_cell.length_a   1.000
_cell.length_b   1.000
_cell.length_c   1.000
_cell.angle_alpha   90.00
_cell.angle_beta   90.00
_cell.angle_gamma   90.00
#
_symmetry.space_group_name_H-M   'P 1'
#
loop_
_entity.id
_entity.type
_entity.pdbx_description
1 polymer ?
#
loop_
_entity_poly.entity_id
_entity_poly.type
_entity_poly.pdbx_seq_one_letter_code
_entity_poly.pdbx_strand_id
1 'polypeptide(L)'
;MSRNWLRRDTDSRLGQLTDVVSNLAQEVGGLSRSISYALENEAYRQLPAYLEANYGIVLDKRLVRTEIEGEEVDLFALGQRNETPIVLVGEAKLQLERRRSVREMAIQVLDQLERKVEAVQPDYPEREVVRLLVTHYARPAVHDEAQKRNVIVVQSFNW
;
A
#
# COMPACT_ATOMS: atom_id res chain seq x y z
N MET A 1 -11.01 -57.18 0.52
CA MET A 1 -11.89 -56.18 -0.18
C MET A 1 -12.09 -54.88 0.56
N SER A 2 -11.92 -54.81 1.87
CA SER A 2 -12.28 -53.62 2.68
C SER A 2 -11.27 -52.42 2.64
N ARG A 3 -10.03 -52.65 2.27
CA ARG A 3 -8.99 -51.59 2.28
C ARG A 3 -9.00 -50.62 1.07
N ASN A 4 -9.49 -51.07 -0.07
CA ASN A 4 -9.47 -50.24 -1.29
C ASN A 4 -10.57 -49.20 -1.38
N TRP A 5 -11.75 -49.48 -0.80
CA TRP A 5 -12.83 -48.47 -0.80
C TRP A 5 -12.58 -47.38 0.24
N LEU A 6 -12.01 -47.71 1.40
CA LEU A 6 -11.59 -46.70 2.40
C LEU A 6 -10.55 -45.75 1.84
N ARG A 7 -9.59 -46.25 1.07
CA ARG A 7 -8.56 -45.42 0.44
C ARG A 7 -9.15 -44.48 -0.60
N ARG A 8 -10.07 -45.00 -1.44
CA ARG A 8 -10.77 -44.19 -2.43
C ARG A 8 -11.66 -43.12 -1.82
N ASP A 9 -12.36 -43.44 -0.71
CA ASP A 9 -13.18 -42.48 0.00
C ASP A 9 -12.33 -41.39 0.65
N THR A 10 -11.21 -41.75 1.27
CA THR A 10 -10.26 -40.79 1.85
C THR A 10 -9.65 -39.90 0.78
N ASP A 11 -9.22 -40.43 -0.35
CA ASP A 11 -8.66 -39.69 -1.46
C ASP A 11 -9.68 -38.71 -2.05
N SER A 12 -10.94 -39.13 -2.18
CA SER A 12 -12.04 -38.28 -2.64
C SER A 12 -12.32 -37.13 -1.68
N ARG A 13 -12.34 -37.39 -0.37
CA ARG A 13 -12.54 -36.35 0.67
C ARG A 13 -11.38 -35.37 0.71
N LEU A 14 -10.16 -35.84 0.56
CA LEU A 14 -8.97 -34.97 0.47
C LEU A 14 -9.03 -34.08 -0.76
N GLY A 15 -9.44 -34.60 -1.91
CA GLY A 15 -9.66 -33.83 -3.12
C GLY A 15 -10.71 -32.73 -2.92
N GLN A 16 -11.86 -33.07 -2.35
CA GLN A 16 -12.92 -32.10 -2.03
C GLN A 16 -12.45 -31.04 -1.05
N LEU A 17 -11.72 -31.42 -0.01
CA LEU A 17 -11.17 -30.47 0.96
C LEU A 17 -10.15 -29.52 0.31
N THR A 18 -9.30 -30.03 -0.57
CA THR A 18 -8.33 -29.23 -1.34
C THR A 18 -9.05 -28.20 -2.20
N ASP A 19 -10.14 -28.57 -2.88
CA ASP A 19 -10.94 -27.65 -3.70
C ASP A 19 -11.59 -26.56 -2.85
N VAL A 20 -12.16 -26.92 -1.70
CA VAL A 20 -12.77 -25.96 -0.76
C VAL A 20 -11.73 -24.96 -0.25
N VAL A 21 -10.55 -25.43 0.16
CA VAL A 21 -9.46 -24.56 0.63
C VAL A 21 -8.97 -23.64 -0.49
N SER A 22 -8.83 -24.14 -1.70
CA SER A 22 -8.43 -23.35 -2.88
C SER A 22 -9.45 -22.25 -3.18
N ASN A 23 -10.74 -22.58 -3.17
CA ASN A 23 -11.82 -21.61 -3.40
C ASN A 23 -11.85 -20.53 -2.30
N LEU A 24 -11.69 -20.92 -1.03
CA LEU A 24 -11.59 -20.00 0.09
C LEU A 24 -10.40 -19.05 -0.05
N ALA A 25 -9.24 -19.56 -0.46
CA ALA A 25 -8.05 -18.73 -0.69
C ALA A 25 -8.28 -17.69 -1.80
N GLN A 26 -9.00 -18.06 -2.88
CA GLN A 26 -9.37 -17.13 -3.93
C GLN A 26 -10.36 -16.05 -3.45
N GLU A 27 -11.37 -16.43 -2.67
CA GLU A 27 -12.34 -15.49 -2.09
C GLU A 27 -11.68 -14.51 -1.13
N VAL A 28 -10.81 -14.99 -0.25
CA VAL A 28 -10.04 -14.15 0.68
C VAL A 28 -9.11 -13.20 -0.07
N GLY A 29 -8.43 -13.67 -1.12
CA GLY A 29 -7.61 -12.83 -1.98
C GLY A 29 -8.40 -11.74 -2.69
N GLY A 30 -9.61 -12.06 -3.17
CA GLY A 30 -10.54 -11.09 -3.76
C GLY A 30 -11.00 -10.04 -2.76
N LEU A 31 -11.35 -10.44 -1.53
CA LEU A 31 -11.69 -9.54 -0.44
C LEU A 31 -10.54 -8.60 -0.08
N SER A 32 -9.33 -9.12 0.06
CA SER A 32 -8.14 -8.31 0.37
C SER A 32 -7.89 -7.23 -0.69
N ARG A 33 -8.03 -7.58 -1.98
CA ARG A 33 -7.92 -6.61 -3.07
C ARG A 33 -9.01 -5.55 -3.01
N SER A 34 -10.26 -5.93 -2.76
CA SER A 34 -11.40 -5.01 -2.64
C SER A 34 -11.21 -4.02 -1.48
N ILE A 35 -10.69 -4.49 -0.34
CA ILE A 35 -10.39 -3.63 0.82
C ILE A 35 -9.24 -2.68 0.51
N SER A 36 -8.20 -3.14 -0.19
CA SER A 36 -7.08 -2.29 -0.61
C SER A 36 -7.54 -1.18 -1.56
N TYR A 37 -8.41 -1.48 -2.52
CA TYR A 37 -9.01 -0.47 -3.39
C TYR A 37 -9.90 0.52 -2.62
N ALA A 38 -10.62 0.06 -1.61
CA ALA A 38 -11.41 0.95 -0.75
C ALA A 38 -10.53 1.93 0.02
N LEU A 39 -9.40 1.48 0.55
CA LEU A 39 -8.42 2.35 1.20
C LEU A 39 -7.86 3.40 0.25
N GLU A 40 -7.47 2.98 -0.96
CA GLU A 40 -6.99 3.91 -1.99
C GLU A 40 -8.06 4.94 -2.37
N ASN A 41 -9.30 4.51 -2.56
CA ASN A 41 -10.40 5.40 -2.91
C ASN A 41 -10.68 6.43 -1.81
N GLU A 42 -10.64 6.02 -0.55
CA GLU A 42 -10.75 6.97 0.57
C GLU A 42 -9.56 7.92 0.62
N ALA A 43 -8.36 7.43 0.36
CA ALA A 43 -7.16 8.26 0.27
C ALA A 43 -7.30 9.35 -0.81
N TYR A 44 -7.80 9.00 -2.00
CA TYR A 44 -8.04 9.98 -3.07
C TYR A 44 -9.03 11.08 -2.67
N ARG A 45 -10.00 10.76 -1.83
CA ARG A 45 -11.00 11.73 -1.35
C ARG A 45 -10.48 12.59 -0.21
N GLN A 46 -9.82 11.98 0.76
CA GLN A 46 -9.53 12.60 2.06
C GLN A 46 -8.15 13.28 2.10
N LEU A 47 -7.17 12.73 1.39
CA LEU A 47 -5.80 13.22 1.45
C LEU A 47 -5.61 14.68 1.02
N PRO A 48 -6.24 15.19 -0.04
CA PRO A 48 -6.00 16.57 -0.44
C PRO A 48 -6.27 17.56 0.69
N ALA A 49 -7.42 17.48 1.35
CA ALA A 49 -7.77 18.36 2.47
C ALA A 49 -6.89 18.09 3.70
N TYR A 50 -6.58 16.84 3.99
CA TYR A 50 -5.73 16.46 5.12
C TYR A 50 -4.30 16.98 4.97
N LEU A 51 -3.71 16.87 3.79
CA LEU A 51 -2.36 17.34 3.49
C LEU A 51 -2.27 18.85 3.54
N GLU A 52 -3.28 19.55 3.06
CA GLU A 52 -3.34 21.01 3.16
C GLU A 52 -3.42 21.46 4.61
N ALA A 53 -4.33 20.88 5.40
CA ALA A 53 -4.55 21.27 6.78
C ALA A 53 -3.37 20.95 7.71
N ASN A 54 -2.68 19.82 7.51
CA ASN A 54 -1.67 19.34 8.44
C ASN A 54 -0.22 19.57 7.97
N TYR A 55 0.01 19.70 6.67
CA TYR A 55 1.35 19.80 6.08
C TYR A 55 1.54 21.02 5.17
N GLY A 56 0.50 21.81 4.94
CA GLY A 56 0.57 22.94 4.02
C GLY A 56 0.82 22.54 2.57
N ILE A 57 0.48 21.32 2.19
CA ILE A 57 0.65 20.80 0.83
C ILE A 57 -0.66 20.99 0.08
N VAL A 58 -0.62 21.80 -0.96
CA VAL A 58 -1.75 22.06 -1.86
C VAL A 58 -1.49 21.34 -3.19
N LEU A 59 -2.39 20.45 -3.58
CA LEU A 59 -2.30 19.70 -4.82
C LEU A 59 -2.89 20.50 -5.99
N ASP A 60 -2.19 20.51 -7.13
CA ASP A 60 -2.62 21.25 -8.33
C ASP A 60 -3.81 20.57 -9.02
N LYS A 61 -3.84 19.23 -8.95
CA LYS A 61 -4.87 18.37 -9.56
C LYS A 61 -5.19 17.20 -8.63
N ARG A 62 -6.09 16.33 -9.08
CA ARG A 62 -6.42 15.12 -8.35
C ARG A 62 -5.21 14.22 -8.16
N LEU A 63 -5.16 13.57 -7.01
CA LEU A 63 -4.34 12.38 -6.80
C LEU A 63 -4.75 11.30 -7.80
N VAL A 64 -3.77 10.67 -8.42
CA VAL A 64 -3.99 9.60 -9.39
C VAL A 64 -3.05 8.43 -9.13
N ARG A 65 -3.48 7.27 -9.57
CA ARG A 65 -2.59 6.12 -9.75
C ARG A 65 -1.92 6.26 -11.11
N THR A 66 -0.62 6.01 -11.18
CA THR A 66 0.14 6.14 -12.44
C THR A 66 1.22 5.07 -12.52
N GLU A 67 1.77 4.88 -13.70
CA GLU A 67 2.95 4.06 -13.94
C GLU A 67 4.04 4.94 -14.53
N ILE A 68 5.22 4.91 -13.91
CA ILE A 68 6.40 5.68 -14.34
C ILE A 68 7.60 4.73 -14.36
N GLU A 69 8.26 4.62 -15.51
CA GLU A 69 9.42 3.74 -15.70
C GLU A 69 9.17 2.28 -15.27
N GLY A 70 7.95 1.76 -15.54
CA GLY A 70 7.54 0.41 -15.15
C GLY A 70 7.20 0.22 -13.68
N GLU A 71 7.29 1.27 -12.87
CA GLU A 71 6.87 1.26 -11.46
C GLU A 71 5.47 1.82 -11.31
N GLU A 72 4.59 1.04 -10.67
CA GLU A 72 3.24 1.46 -10.34
C GLU A 72 3.24 2.32 -9.07
N VAL A 73 2.75 3.54 -9.17
CA VAL A 73 2.63 4.48 -8.05
C VAL A 73 1.17 4.63 -7.67
N ASP A 74 0.81 4.22 -6.47
CA ASP A 74 -0.59 4.23 -6.00
C ASP A 74 -1.15 5.64 -5.85
N LEU A 75 -0.32 6.55 -5.34
CA LEU A 75 -0.69 7.93 -5.04
C LEU A 75 0.34 8.87 -5.65
N PHE A 76 -0.05 9.54 -6.71
CA PHE A 76 0.79 10.50 -7.42
C PHE A 76 0.07 11.83 -7.59
N ALA A 77 0.76 12.93 -7.30
CA ALA A 77 0.25 14.26 -7.55
C ALA A 77 1.39 15.29 -7.69
N LEU A 78 1.10 16.35 -8.39
CA LEU A 78 1.90 17.56 -8.39
C LEU A 78 1.23 18.62 -7.53
N GLY A 79 2.02 19.46 -6.88
CA GLY A 79 1.48 20.49 -6.02
C GLY A 79 2.56 21.45 -5.53
N GLN A 80 2.25 22.11 -4.43
CA GLN A 80 3.13 23.09 -3.79
C GLN A 80 3.08 22.94 -2.28
N ARG A 81 4.20 23.21 -1.63
CA ARG A 81 4.31 23.38 -0.19
C ARG A 81 5.04 24.70 0.08
N ASN A 82 4.35 25.67 0.71
CA ASN A 82 4.92 27.00 0.96
C ASN A 82 5.55 27.63 -0.30
N GLU A 83 4.82 27.60 -1.42
CA GLU A 83 5.24 28.09 -2.73
C GLU A 83 6.36 27.28 -3.42
N THR A 84 6.90 26.26 -2.76
CA THR A 84 7.87 25.35 -3.36
C THR A 84 7.16 24.25 -4.15
N PRO A 85 7.45 24.09 -5.46
CA PRO A 85 6.88 23.00 -6.24
C PRO A 85 7.27 21.64 -5.68
N ILE A 86 6.30 20.74 -5.53
CA ILE A 86 6.51 19.38 -5.06
C ILE A 86 5.96 18.35 -6.03
N VAL A 87 6.49 17.14 -5.97
CA VAL A 87 5.91 15.94 -6.53
C VAL A 87 5.66 14.96 -5.39
N LEU A 88 4.42 14.50 -5.29
CA LEU A 88 4.01 13.56 -4.26
C LEU A 88 4.04 12.15 -4.82
N VAL A 89 4.77 11.27 -4.14
CA VAL A 89 4.87 9.85 -4.44
C VAL A 89 4.45 9.08 -3.20
N GLY A 90 3.39 8.31 -3.32
CA GLY A 90 2.81 7.60 -2.19
C GLY A 90 2.46 6.14 -2.49
N GLU A 91 2.45 5.37 -1.44
CA GLU A 91 2.05 3.97 -1.38
C GLU A 91 0.88 3.82 -0.41
N ALA A 92 -0.12 3.03 -0.81
CA ALA A 92 -1.22 2.65 0.07
C ALA A 92 -1.09 1.17 0.44
N LYS A 93 -0.93 0.88 1.73
CA LYS A 93 -0.82 -0.48 2.27
C LYS A 93 -1.82 -0.69 3.39
N LEU A 94 -2.78 -1.60 3.18
CA LEU A 94 -3.81 -1.88 4.18
C LEU A 94 -3.25 -2.52 5.44
N GLN A 95 -2.42 -3.54 5.28
CA GLN A 95 -1.76 -4.25 6.38
C GLN A 95 -0.29 -4.48 6.05
N LEU A 96 0.50 -4.35 7.09
CA LEU A 96 1.88 -4.80 7.11
C LEU A 96 1.85 -6.25 7.59
N GLU A 97 2.31 -7.20 6.78
CA GLU A 97 2.18 -8.65 7.01
C GLU A 97 2.70 -9.10 8.38
N ARG A 98 1.97 -10.02 9.03
CA ARG A 98 2.27 -10.51 10.39
C ARG A 98 3.44 -11.50 10.47
N ARG A 99 3.96 -12.02 9.35
CA ARG A 99 4.92 -13.12 9.29
C ARG A 99 6.38 -12.74 9.46
N ARG A 100 6.71 -11.45 9.48
CA ARG A 100 8.05 -10.91 9.66
C ARG A 100 8.09 -9.99 10.85
N SER A 101 9.30 -9.64 11.34
CA SER A 101 9.39 -8.61 12.35
C SER A 101 8.83 -7.30 11.81
N VAL A 102 8.19 -6.50 12.68
CA VAL A 102 7.58 -5.21 12.28
C VAL A 102 8.62 -4.28 11.65
N ARG A 103 9.86 -4.35 12.13
CA ARG A 103 10.97 -3.55 11.62
C ARG A 103 11.36 -3.95 10.19
N GLU A 104 11.45 -5.24 9.90
CA GLU A 104 11.75 -5.74 8.54
C GLU A 104 10.67 -5.35 7.56
N MET A 105 9.41 -5.40 7.97
CA MET A 105 8.28 -4.98 7.14
C MET A 105 8.30 -3.48 6.86
N ALA A 106 8.59 -2.68 7.88
CA ALA A 106 8.74 -1.23 7.72
C ALA A 106 9.83 -0.91 6.70
N ILE A 107 10.98 -1.54 6.83
CA ILE A 107 12.11 -1.37 5.90
C ILE A 107 11.69 -1.77 4.49
N GLN A 108 11.05 -2.93 4.31
CA GLN A 108 10.63 -3.42 2.99
C GLN A 108 9.64 -2.48 2.30
N VAL A 109 8.63 -2.01 3.00
CA VAL A 109 7.61 -1.09 2.44
C VAL A 109 8.24 0.25 2.08
N LEU A 110 9.09 0.78 2.93
CA LEU A 110 9.77 2.05 2.68
C LEU A 110 10.84 1.94 1.60
N ASP A 111 11.52 0.81 1.47
CA ASP A 111 12.41 0.54 0.34
C ASP A 111 11.65 0.46 -0.99
N GLN A 112 10.47 -0.12 -1.00
CA GLN A 112 9.60 -0.12 -2.19
C GLN A 112 9.16 1.29 -2.56
N LEU A 113 8.78 2.10 -1.58
CA LEU A 113 8.44 3.50 -1.81
C LEU A 113 9.63 4.27 -2.39
N GLU A 114 10.83 4.08 -1.85
CA GLU A 114 12.03 4.76 -2.34
C GLU A 114 12.37 4.39 -3.79
N ARG A 115 12.20 3.13 -4.19
CA ARG A 115 12.36 2.73 -5.59
C ARG A 115 11.40 3.47 -6.52
N LYS A 116 10.18 3.70 -6.09
CA LYS A 116 9.19 4.48 -6.85
C LYS A 116 9.59 5.95 -6.92
N VAL A 117 10.11 6.51 -5.84
CA VAL A 117 10.67 7.87 -5.83
C VAL A 117 11.83 8.00 -6.81
N GLU A 118 12.76 7.06 -6.81
CA GLU A 118 13.89 7.03 -7.75
C GLU A 118 13.45 6.95 -9.22
N ALA A 119 12.34 6.25 -9.49
CA ALA A 119 11.77 6.18 -10.84
C ALA A 119 11.10 7.49 -11.26
N VAL A 120 10.46 8.19 -10.34
CA VAL A 120 9.72 9.43 -10.60
C VAL A 120 10.64 10.66 -10.68
N GLN A 121 11.62 10.75 -9.80
CA GLN A 121 12.43 11.94 -9.59
C GLN A 121 13.12 12.49 -10.87
N PRO A 122 13.67 11.66 -11.78
CA PRO A 122 14.28 12.17 -13.02
C PRO A 122 13.34 12.96 -13.92
N ASP A 123 12.05 12.65 -13.90
CA ASP A 123 11.04 13.35 -14.70
C ASP A 123 10.62 14.70 -14.10
N TYR A 124 10.94 14.93 -12.82
CA TYR A 124 10.58 16.14 -12.07
C TYR A 124 11.79 16.74 -11.32
N PRO A 125 12.89 17.08 -12.01
CA PRO A 125 14.14 17.47 -11.35
C PRO A 125 14.03 18.79 -10.58
N GLU A 126 13.05 19.62 -10.91
CA GLU A 126 12.84 20.94 -10.30
C GLU A 126 11.89 20.89 -9.09
N ARG A 127 11.35 19.71 -8.77
CA ARG A 127 10.37 19.55 -7.71
C ARG A 127 10.96 18.82 -6.51
N GLU A 128 10.62 19.29 -5.34
CA GLU A 128 10.90 18.56 -4.10
C GLU A 128 9.98 17.33 -4.03
N VAL A 129 10.55 16.17 -3.67
CA VAL A 129 9.79 14.93 -3.54
C VAL A 129 9.17 14.85 -2.14
N VAL A 130 7.87 14.69 -2.10
CA VAL A 130 7.13 14.36 -0.87
C VAL A 130 6.78 12.87 -0.89
N ARG A 131 7.29 12.15 0.10
CA ARG A 131 7.08 10.71 0.29
C ARG A 131 5.90 10.48 1.22
N LEU A 132 4.97 9.63 0.83
CA LEU A 132 3.74 9.38 1.57
C LEU A 132 3.47 7.89 1.69
N LEU A 133 3.19 7.44 2.90
CA LEU A 133 2.67 6.10 3.18
C LEU A 133 1.29 6.21 3.81
N VAL A 134 0.29 5.65 3.16
CA VAL A 134 -1.07 5.53 3.68
C VAL A 134 -1.31 4.10 4.12
N THR A 135 -1.77 3.93 5.35
CA THR A 135 -2.10 2.61 5.91
C THR A 135 -3.29 2.72 6.84
N HIS A 136 -3.91 1.59 7.16
CA HIS A 136 -4.95 1.58 8.17
C HIS A 136 -4.36 1.81 9.57
N TYR A 137 -3.29 1.12 9.88
CA TYR A 137 -2.58 1.27 11.16
C TYR A 137 -1.09 1.06 10.97
N ALA A 138 -0.30 1.99 11.51
CA ALA A 138 1.16 1.90 11.53
C ALA A 138 1.65 1.72 12.96
N ARG A 139 2.43 0.67 13.21
CA ARG A 139 3.08 0.45 14.51
C ARG A 139 4.20 1.46 14.74
N PRO A 140 4.61 1.70 15.99
CA PRO A 140 5.69 2.64 16.33
C PRO A 140 6.97 2.45 15.50
N ALA A 141 7.39 1.19 15.24
CA ALA A 141 8.57 0.92 14.43
C ALA A 141 8.45 1.43 12.98
N VAL A 142 7.24 1.45 12.41
CA VAL A 142 6.98 2.02 11.09
C VAL A 142 7.13 3.55 11.13
N HIS A 143 6.58 4.20 12.13
CA HIS A 143 6.71 5.65 12.31
C HIS A 143 8.17 6.07 12.50
N ASP A 144 8.92 5.33 13.30
CA ASP A 144 10.33 5.61 13.57
C ASP A 144 11.17 5.50 12.28
N GLU A 145 10.98 4.46 11.51
CA GLU A 145 11.71 4.26 10.25
C GLU A 145 11.30 5.27 9.18
N ALA A 146 10.00 5.58 9.10
CA ALA A 146 9.48 6.59 8.18
C ALA A 146 10.05 7.99 8.51
N GLN A 147 10.15 8.33 9.78
CA GLN A 147 10.73 9.60 10.21
C GLN A 147 12.18 9.74 9.77
N LYS A 148 12.98 8.68 9.91
CA LYS A 148 14.39 8.66 9.45
C LYS A 148 14.52 8.90 7.94
N ARG A 149 13.53 8.50 7.17
CA ARG A 149 13.50 8.60 5.71
C ARG A 149 12.70 9.79 5.19
N ASN A 150 12.23 10.65 6.06
CA ASN A 150 11.39 11.80 5.71
C ASN A 150 10.11 11.39 4.95
N VAL A 151 9.45 10.34 5.42
CA VAL A 151 8.19 9.83 4.90
C VAL A 151 7.04 10.27 5.79
N ILE A 152 6.02 10.87 5.19
CA ILE A 152 4.76 11.20 5.87
C ILE A 152 3.94 9.91 5.98
N VAL A 153 3.54 9.54 7.19
CA VAL A 153 2.65 8.41 7.43
C VAL A 153 1.26 8.93 7.78
N VAL A 154 0.27 8.53 7.01
CA VAL A 154 -1.13 8.85 7.26
C VAL A 154 -1.90 7.56 7.51
N GLN A 155 -2.53 7.48 8.68
CA GLN A 155 -3.39 6.36 9.03
C GLN A 155 -4.84 6.71 8.70
N SER A 156 -5.60 5.74 8.19
CA SER A 156 -6.95 5.99 7.67
C SER A 156 -7.94 6.56 8.70
N PHE A 157 -7.65 6.46 9.98
CA PHE A 157 -8.47 7.09 11.02
C PHE A 157 -8.06 8.53 11.34
N ASN A 158 -7.01 9.06 10.72
CA ASN A 158 -6.55 10.44 10.95
C ASN A 158 -7.31 11.48 10.10
N TRP A 159 -7.86 11.07 8.97
CA TRP A 159 -8.64 11.97 8.12
C TRP A 159 -10.11 12.04 8.47
#